data_63ecbd17233be9ca0e0d06ab4f7e64e2
#
_entry.id   63ecbd17233be9ca0e0d06ab4f7e64e2
#
_cell.length_a   1.000
_cell.length_b   1.000
_cell.length_c   1.000
_cell.angle_alpha   90.00
_cell.angle_beta   90.00
_cell.angle_gamma   90.00
#
_symmetry.space_group_name_H-M   'P 1'
#
loop_
_entity.id
_entity.type
_entity.pdbx_description
1 polymer ?
#
loop_
_entity_poly.entity_id
_entity_poly.type
_entity_poly.pdbx_seq_one_letter_code
_entity_poly.pdbx_strand_id
1 'polypeptide(L)'
;VTHSRSPAPRPHVLSLAPYALADLALPAHLRAIHLAQNENATPPGPAALEAMHAAMTRINRYPESDAVTLRRAIAAAEKLDAERIVCGSGSMELLALIAQAYLAPEDEIVISEYGYVFFRTVAELVGARFVLAPERNFRSDIDAILARVGPRTRMVFIANPNNPTGSLLSQDEIRALRASLRSDIILVIDAAYAEYVTEADFEPGAELVESNPNTAMMRTFSKIHGLAGLRVGWGYFPPAIAEIINRMRHPNNVSTVGIVAAAAAIADRAHIASARAENAALRSWFSGELRKVGLAPQESHGNFVLLSFPSAEDAAARNAFLRARGIAVRAMEAYGLQNCLRITLGSRDEMQVVVNAFQAWPSPAKPKEAVTS
;
A
#
# COMPACT_ATOMS: atom_id res chain seq x y z
N VAL A 1 24.59 8.03 46.99
CA VAL A 1 23.78 8.73 46.01
C VAL A 1 23.40 7.69 44.95
N THR A 2 22.22 7.09 45.09
CA THR A 2 21.65 6.18 44.10
C THR A 2 21.23 7.01 42.91
N HIS A 3 22.02 7.00 41.82
CA HIS A 3 21.60 7.56 40.54
C HIS A 3 20.38 6.73 40.05
N SER A 4 19.21 7.30 40.15
CA SER A 4 18.00 6.78 39.54
C SER A 4 18.23 6.77 38.00
N ARG A 5 18.56 5.62 37.44
CA ARG A 5 18.61 5.45 35.98
C ARG A 5 17.18 5.33 35.48
N SER A 6 16.73 6.32 34.72
CA SER A 6 15.46 6.20 34.00
C SER A 6 15.55 5.08 32.95
N PRO A 7 14.46 4.32 32.70
CA PRO A 7 14.42 3.35 31.61
C PRO A 7 14.78 4.03 30.29
N ALA A 8 15.69 3.42 29.51
CA ALA A 8 16.07 3.92 28.20
C ALA A 8 15.54 2.95 27.11
N PRO A 9 14.93 3.45 26.03
CA PRO A 9 14.55 2.62 24.89
C PRO A 9 15.79 2.10 24.17
N ARG A 10 15.59 1.08 23.33
CA ARG A 10 16.69 0.58 22.47
C ARG A 10 17.16 1.68 21.52
N PRO A 11 18.46 1.79 21.21
CA PRO A 11 19.00 2.90 20.39
C PRO A 11 18.30 3.09 19.05
N HIS A 12 18.00 1.99 18.33
CA HIS A 12 17.30 2.05 17.03
C HIS A 12 15.86 2.56 17.15
N VAL A 13 15.22 2.43 18.31
CA VAL A 13 13.85 2.98 18.53
C VAL A 13 13.87 4.50 18.65
N LEU A 14 14.97 5.07 19.17
CA LEU A 14 15.14 6.51 19.27
C LEU A 14 15.33 7.18 17.90
N SER A 15 15.84 6.46 16.91
CA SER A 15 16.02 6.97 15.55
C SER A 15 14.78 6.84 14.67
N LEU A 16 13.74 6.13 15.12
CA LEU A 16 12.49 6.00 14.36
C LEU A 16 11.79 7.35 14.24
N ALA A 17 11.54 7.77 13.01
CA ALA A 17 10.63 8.86 12.75
C ALA A 17 9.18 8.41 13.01
N PRO A 18 8.31 9.24 13.61
CA PRO A 18 6.89 8.96 13.64
C PRO A 18 6.37 8.68 12.22
N TYR A 19 5.48 7.69 12.08
CA TYR A 19 4.90 7.39 10.77
C TYR A 19 4.27 8.65 10.17
N ALA A 20 4.76 9.06 8.99
CA ALA A 20 4.30 10.26 8.32
C ALA A 20 2.85 10.10 7.85
N LEU A 21 1.91 10.58 8.66
CA LEU A 21 0.50 10.62 8.31
C LEU A 21 0.26 11.60 7.15
N ALA A 22 -0.83 11.36 6.39
CA ALA A 22 -1.31 12.37 5.47
C ALA A 22 -1.77 13.60 6.28
N ASP A 23 -1.34 14.78 5.87
CA ASP A 23 -1.93 16.01 6.41
C ASP A 23 -3.32 16.20 5.78
N LEU A 24 -4.36 15.96 6.58
CA LEU A 24 -5.76 16.06 6.17
C LEU A 24 -6.42 17.37 6.62
N ALA A 25 -5.70 18.27 7.29
CA ALA A 25 -6.26 19.54 7.73
C ALA A 25 -6.65 20.41 6.53
N LEU A 26 -7.89 20.85 6.47
CA LEU A 26 -8.47 21.67 5.43
C LEU A 26 -9.24 22.83 6.05
N PRO A 27 -9.48 23.96 5.32
CA PRO A 27 -10.29 25.07 5.81
C PRO A 27 -11.69 24.59 6.21
N ALA A 28 -12.10 24.84 7.47
CA ALA A 28 -13.34 24.34 8.04
C ALA A 28 -14.62 24.79 7.33
N HIS A 29 -14.57 25.91 6.59
CA HIS A 29 -15.70 26.45 5.85
C HIS A 29 -15.90 25.83 4.45
N LEU A 30 -15.00 24.95 4.00
CA LEU A 30 -15.07 24.27 2.72
C LEU A 30 -15.54 22.82 2.88
N ARG A 31 -16.21 22.31 1.85
CA ARG A 31 -16.43 20.85 1.75
C ARG A 31 -15.10 20.15 1.58
N ALA A 32 -14.76 19.29 2.52
CA ALA A 32 -13.51 18.52 2.48
C ALA A 32 -13.62 17.37 1.47
N ILE A 33 -12.57 17.25 0.64
CA ILE A 33 -12.36 16.13 -0.31
C ILE A 33 -11.02 15.49 0.05
N HIS A 34 -11.07 14.28 0.62
CA HIS A 34 -9.90 13.56 1.12
C HIS A 34 -9.40 12.53 0.10
N LEU A 35 -8.31 12.83 -0.60
CA LEU A 35 -7.73 11.99 -1.66
C LEU A 35 -6.25 11.64 -1.37
N ALA A 36 -5.89 11.42 -0.10
CA ALA A 36 -4.51 11.27 0.32
C ALA A 36 -4.11 9.87 0.80
N GLN A 37 -5.07 8.96 1.09
CA GLN A 37 -4.77 7.70 1.79
C GLN A 37 -5.07 6.43 0.98
N ASN A 38 -5.39 6.57 -0.30
CA ASN A 38 -5.77 5.45 -1.17
C ASN A 38 -6.94 4.63 -0.58
N GLU A 39 -7.90 5.33 0.01
CA GLU A 39 -9.16 4.74 0.44
C GLU A 39 -10.05 4.46 -0.77
N ASN A 40 -11.01 3.56 -0.61
CA ASN A 40 -12.00 3.32 -1.65
C ASN A 40 -13.12 4.37 -1.53
N ALA A 41 -13.44 5.06 -2.62
CA ALA A 41 -14.57 5.99 -2.67
C ALA A 41 -15.93 5.27 -2.58
N THR A 42 -15.96 3.99 -3.00
CA THR A 42 -17.15 3.16 -2.91
C THR A 42 -17.26 2.55 -1.51
N PRO A 43 -18.43 2.63 -0.84
CA PRO A 43 -18.66 1.94 0.43
C PRO A 43 -18.46 0.42 0.32
N PRO A 44 -18.31 -0.28 1.47
CA PRO A 44 -18.33 -1.74 1.48
C PRO A 44 -19.57 -2.31 0.79
N GLY A 45 -19.42 -3.47 0.16
CA GLY A 45 -20.54 -4.16 -0.47
C GLY A 45 -21.67 -4.49 0.51
N PRO A 46 -22.92 -4.62 0.00
CA PRO A 46 -24.10 -4.89 0.85
C PRO A 46 -23.93 -6.12 1.75
N ALA A 47 -23.35 -7.20 1.23
CA ALA A 47 -23.11 -8.42 1.98
C ALA A 47 -22.16 -8.20 3.18
N ALA A 48 -21.12 -7.39 3.00
CA ALA A 48 -20.21 -7.03 4.08
C ALA A 48 -20.91 -6.18 5.15
N LEU A 49 -21.72 -5.20 4.75
CA LEU A 49 -22.50 -4.35 5.67
C LEU A 49 -23.52 -5.18 6.48
N GLU A 50 -24.23 -6.11 5.86
CA GLU A 50 -25.17 -7.01 6.53
C GLU A 50 -24.45 -7.89 7.55
N ALA A 51 -23.32 -8.48 7.16
CA ALA A 51 -22.50 -9.30 8.08
C ALA A 51 -22.01 -8.49 9.28
N MET A 52 -21.59 -7.24 9.07
CA MET A 52 -21.21 -6.32 10.15
C MET A 52 -22.36 -6.07 11.12
N HIS A 53 -23.54 -5.69 10.61
CA HIS A 53 -24.70 -5.42 11.45
C HIS A 53 -25.09 -6.65 12.29
N ALA A 54 -25.10 -7.84 11.69
CA ALA A 54 -25.40 -9.09 12.41
C ALA A 54 -24.36 -9.40 13.51
N ALA A 55 -23.10 -9.01 13.34
CA ALA A 55 -22.06 -9.27 14.32
C ALA A 55 -22.08 -8.30 15.52
N MET A 56 -22.68 -7.11 15.38
CA MET A 56 -22.68 -6.08 16.43
C MET A 56 -23.29 -6.55 17.75
N THR A 57 -24.20 -7.51 17.73
CA THR A 57 -24.83 -8.07 18.94
C THR A 57 -23.93 -9.00 19.75
N ARG A 58 -22.75 -9.36 19.23
CA ARG A 58 -21.82 -10.33 19.82
C ARG A 58 -20.43 -9.77 20.15
N ILE A 59 -20.24 -8.46 20.04
CA ILE A 59 -18.94 -7.80 20.27
C ILE A 59 -18.46 -7.85 21.72
N ASN A 60 -19.31 -8.28 22.67
CA ASN A 60 -18.97 -8.53 24.06
C ASN A 60 -18.20 -9.86 24.27
N ARG A 61 -17.97 -10.63 23.21
CA ARG A 61 -17.18 -11.87 23.21
C ARG A 61 -15.92 -11.71 22.37
N TYR A 62 -14.86 -12.41 22.77
CA TYR A 62 -13.65 -12.48 21.96
C TYR A 62 -13.93 -13.08 20.57
N PRO A 63 -13.25 -12.60 19.53
CA PRO A 63 -13.33 -13.20 18.21
C PRO A 63 -12.65 -14.58 18.17
N GLU A 64 -12.78 -15.26 17.04
CA GLU A 64 -12.00 -16.47 16.74
C GLU A 64 -10.50 -16.15 16.82
N SER A 65 -9.72 -16.95 17.59
CA SER A 65 -8.31 -16.66 17.85
C SER A 65 -7.42 -16.72 16.62
N ASP A 66 -7.77 -17.51 15.62
CA ASP A 66 -7.04 -17.69 14.37
C ASP A 66 -7.85 -17.33 13.11
N ALA A 67 -9.00 -16.66 13.29
CA ALA A 67 -9.87 -16.19 12.21
C ALA A 67 -10.26 -17.30 11.20
N VAL A 68 -10.59 -18.51 11.66
CA VAL A 68 -10.91 -19.69 10.81
C VAL A 68 -11.98 -19.37 9.77
N THR A 69 -13.04 -18.65 10.18
CA THR A 69 -14.11 -18.24 9.25
C THR A 69 -13.56 -17.44 8.08
N LEU A 70 -12.68 -16.46 8.36
CA LEU A 70 -12.09 -15.63 7.31
C LEU A 70 -11.08 -16.41 6.48
N ARG A 71 -10.20 -17.19 7.10
CA ARG A 71 -9.22 -18.03 6.39
C ARG A 71 -9.89 -18.97 5.37
N ARG A 72 -10.99 -19.62 5.77
CA ARG A 72 -11.78 -20.49 4.89
C ARG A 72 -12.44 -19.72 3.74
N ALA A 73 -12.97 -18.53 4.01
CA ALA A 73 -13.56 -17.68 2.97
C ALA A 73 -12.50 -17.23 1.95
N ILE A 74 -11.31 -16.83 2.39
CA ILE A 74 -10.20 -16.48 1.52
C ILE A 74 -9.76 -17.71 0.70
N ALA A 75 -9.57 -18.85 1.35
CA ALA A 75 -9.16 -20.08 0.69
C ALA A 75 -10.14 -20.51 -0.43
N ALA A 76 -11.43 -20.41 -0.16
CA ALA A 76 -12.47 -20.71 -1.14
C ALA A 76 -12.49 -19.72 -2.32
N ALA A 77 -12.34 -18.41 -2.02
CA ALA A 77 -12.41 -17.35 -3.02
C ALA A 77 -11.17 -17.30 -3.92
N GLU A 78 -9.98 -17.53 -3.36
CA GLU A 78 -8.68 -17.44 -4.04
C GLU A 78 -8.10 -18.81 -4.45
N LYS A 79 -8.78 -19.92 -4.10
CA LYS A 79 -8.36 -21.32 -4.35
C LYS A 79 -7.00 -21.66 -3.71
N LEU A 80 -6.82 -21.25 -2.46
CA LEU A 80 -5.59 -21.42 -1.69
C LEU A 80 -5.80 -22.40 -0.53
N ASP A 81 -4.70 -22.88 0.05
CA ASP A 81 -4.72 -23.67 1.27
C ASP A 81 -4.98 -22.77 2.51
N ALA A 82 -6.10 -23.02 3.21
CA ALA A 82 -6.48 -22.25 4.39
C ALA A 82 -5.45 -22.33 5.53
N GLU A 83 -4.69 -23.43 5.64
CA GLU A 83 -3.69 -23.61 6.69
C GLU A 83 -2.43 -22.75 6.47
N ARG A 84 -2.26 -22.25 5.26
CA ARG A 84 -1.15 -21.36 4.87
C ARG A 84 -1.54 -19.89 4.88
N ILE A 85 -2.80 -19.56 5.21
CA ILE A 85 -3.32 -18.19 5.33
C ILE A 85 -3.22 -17.75 6.79
N VAL A 86 -2.61 -16.59 7.02
CA VAL A 86 -2.61 -15.93 8.33
C VAL A 86 -3.28 -14.57 8.20
N CYS A 87 -4.26 -14.32 9.08
CA CYS A 87 -4.97 -13.04 9.13
C CYS A 87 -4.35 -12.10 10.16
N GLY A 88 -4.33 -10.80 9.85
CA GLY A 88 -3.75 -9.77 10.68
C GLY A 88 -4.61 -8.52 10.80
N SER A 89 -4.28 -7.67 11.75
CA SER A 89 -4.86 -6.33 11.93
C SER A 89 -4.36 -5.36 10.85
N GLY A 90 -4.69 -5.66 9.59
CA GLY A 90 -4.13 -5.13 8.36
C GLY A 90 -2.85 -5.88 7.94
N SER A 91 -2.46 -5.75 6.67
CA SER A 91 -1.23 -6.36 6.15
C SER A 91 0.03 -5.81 6.83
N MET A 92 -0.02 -4.60 7.38
CA MET A 92 1.12 -3.98 8.10
C MET A 92 1.53 -4.79 9.32
N GLU A 93 0.61 -5.40 10.07
CA GLU A 93 0.95 -6.30 11.17
C GLU A 93 1.78 -7.48 10.66
N LEU A 94 1.37 -8.11 9.58
CA LEU A 94 2.05 -9.27 9.02
C LEU A 94 3.43 -8.91 8.43
N LEU A 95 3.56 -7.74 7.80
CA LEU A 95 4.85 -7.21 7.36
C LEU A 95 5.80 -6.98 8.54
N ALA A 96 5.30 -6.47 9.66
CA ALA A 96 6.11 -6.28 10.86
C ALA A 96 6.48 -7.63 11.51
N LEU A 97 5.55 -8.58 11.57
CA LEU A 97 5.79 -9.89 12.15
C LEU A 97 6.83 -10.69 11.37
N ILE A 98 6.78 -10.71 10.03
CA ILE A 98 7.78 -11.42 9.24
C ILE A 98 9.17 -10.80 9.38
N ALA A 99 9.26 -9.46 9.46
CA ALA A 99 10.53 -8.79 9.73
C ALA A 99 11.07 -9.14 11.12
N GLN A 100 10.23 -9.10 12.15
CA GLN A 100 10.60 -9.47 13.52
C GLN A 100 11.03 -10.94 13.66
N ALA A 101 10.45 -11.83 12.85
CA ALA A 101 10.75 -13.25 12.88
C ALA A 101 12.10 -13.60 12.25
N TYR A 102 12.50 -12.86 11.21
CA TYR A 102 13.60 -13.29 10.33
C TYR A 102 14.75 -12.28 10.17
N LEU A 103 14.66 -11.11 10.82
CA LEU A 103 15.73 -10.10 10.77
C LEU A 103 16.36 -9.89 12.15
N ALA A 104 17.68 -9.79 12.16
CA ALA A 104 18.49 -9.31 13.26
C ALA A 104 19.02 -7.89 13.00
N PRO A 105 19.53 -7.16 14.01
CA PRO A 105 20.01 -5.78 13.83
C PRO A 105 21.11 -5.58 12.78
N GLU A 106 21.89 -6.61 12.49
CA GLU A 106 22.98 -6.55 11.48
C GLU A 106 22.52 -6.92 10.06
N ASP A 107 21.28 -7.39 9.92
CA ASP A 107 20.73 -7.79 8.62
C ASP A 107 20.30 -6.59 7.77
N GLU A 108 20.13 -6.86 6.48
CA GLU A 108 19.69 -5.89 5.49
C GLU A 108 18.45 -6.38 4.75
N ILE A 109 17.54 -5.44 4.45
CA ILE A 109 16.51 -5.65 3.46
C ILE A 109 16.83 -4.84 2.20
N VAL A 110 16.46 -5.34 1.03
CA VAL A 110 16.48 -4.59 -0.22
C VAL A 110 15.06 -4.22 -0.60
N ILE A 111 14.85 -2.96 -0.94
CA ILE A 111 13.56 -2.41 -1.39
C ILE A 111 13.79 -1.50 -2.59
N SER A 112 12.77 -1.33 -3.43
CA SER A 112 12.79 -0.35 -4.50
C SER A 112 12.84 1.08 -3.94
N GLU A 113 13.50 2.00 -4.62
CA GLU A 113 13.76 3.38 -4.17
C GLU A 113 12.49 4.09 -3.72
N TYR A 114 11.43 3.95 -4.50
CA TYR A 114 10.10 4.50 -4.20
C TYR A 114 9.12 3.42 -3.75
N GLY A 115 9.62 2.33 -3.16
CA GLY A 115 8.78 1.28 -2.58
C GLY A 115 7.99 1.78 -1.37
N TYR A 116 6.97 1.03 -0.97
CA TYR A 116 6.09 1.42 0.13
C TYR A 116 6.88 1.77 1.39
N VAL A 117 6.73 3.00 1.87
CA VAL A 117 7.56 3.58 2.95
C VAL A 117 7.58 2.72 4.22
N PHE A 118 6.52 1.97 4.50
CA PHE A 118 6.47 1.09 5.66
C PHE A 118 7.52 -0.04 5.63
N PHE A 119 8.02 -0.43 4.46
CA PHE A 119 9.12 -1.39 4.36
C PHE A 119 10.40 -0.88 5.04
N ARG A 120 10.67 0.44 4.96
CA ARG A 120 11.78 1.06 5.70
C ARG A 120 11.53 0.94 7.21
N THR A 121 10.33 1.29 7.64
CA THR A 121 9.93 1.24 9.06
C THR A 121 10.06 -0.16 9.64
N VAL A 122 9.66 -1.24 8.92
CA VAL A 122 9.76 -2.60 9.48
C VAL A 122 11.20 -3.07 9.67
N ALA A 123 12.15 -2.62 8.83
CA ALA A 123 13.56 -2.89 9.04
C ALA A 123 14.08 -2.13 10.29
N GLU A 124 13.77 -0.85 10.37
CA GLU A 124 14.19 0.01 11.48
C GLU A 124 13.62 -0.45 12.83
N LEU A 125 12.38 -0.96 12.87
CA LEU A 125 11.73 -1.49 14.09
C LEU A 125 12.52 -2.63 14.74
N VAL A 126 13.24 -3.41 13.96
CA VAL A 126 14.08 -4.52 14.46
C VAL A 126 15.56 -4.16 14.53
N GLY A 127 15.93 -2.93 14.15
CA GLY A 127 17.31 -2.45 14.10
C GLY A 127 18.09 -2.91 12.88
N ALA A 128 17.43 -3.54 11.90
CA ALA A 128 18.02 -3.90 10.61
C ALA A 128 18.13 -2.67 9.68
N ARG A 129 18.88 -2.81 8.61
CA ARG A 129 19.08 -1.75 7.62
C ARG A 129 18.24 -1.97 6.37
N PHE A 130 17.90 -0.89 5.67
CA PHE A 130 17.33 -0.99 4.34
C PHE A 130 18.31 -0.45 3.29
N VAL A 131 18.32 -1.08 2.13
CA VAL A 131 19.12 -0.72 0.96
C VAL A 131 18.16 -0.40 -0.18
N LEU A 132 18.29 0.80 -0.77
CA LEU A 132 17.44 1.26 -1.86
C LEU A 132 18.01 0.82 -3.21
N ALA A 133 17.20 0.15 -4.01
CA ALA A 133 17.48 -0.16 -5.40
C ALA A 133 16.88 0.92 -6.30
N PRO A 134 17.66 1.59 -7.16
CA PRO A 134 17.15 2.64 -8.03
C PRO A 134 16.00 2.17 -8.92
N GLU A 135 15.04 3.05 -9.15
CA GLU A 135 13.94 2.82 -10.10
C GLU A 135 14.21 3.49 -11.45
N ARG A 136 13.60 2.96 -12.50
CA ARG A 136 13.60 3.60 -13.84
C ARG A 136 12.19 4.07 -14.18
N ASN A 137 12.03 5.37 -14.42
CA ASN A 137 10.74 5.97 -14.78
C ASN A 137 9.63 5.59 -13.79
N PHE A 138 9.89 5.70 -12.48
CA PHE A 138 8.96 5.33 -11.40
C PHE A 138 8.53 3.85 -11.41
N ARG A 139 9.35 2.95 -11.95
CA ARG A 139 9.11 1.52 -11.96
C ARG A 139 10.29 0.77 -11.35
N SER A 140 10.00 -0.21 -10.53
CA SER A 140 11.02 -1.09 -9.95
C SER A 140 11.83 -1.78 -11.05
N ASP A 141 13.14 -1.85 -10.85
CA ASP A 141 14.11 -2.47 -11.78
C ASP A 141 14.69 -3.72 -11.08
N ILE A 142 14.42 -4.89 -11.65
CA ILE A 142 14.85 -6.18 -11.09
C ILE A 142 16.36 -6.30 -11.04
N ASP A 143 17.06 -5.86 -12.08
CA ASP A 143 18.53 -5.89 -12.12
C ASP A 143 19.13 -4.96 -11.06
N ALA A 144 18.53 -3.78 -10.87
CA ALA A 144 18.93 -2.87 -9.81
C ALA A 144 18.69 -3.45 -8.41
N ILE A 145 17.57 -4.16 -8.20
CA ILE A 145 17.30 -4.88 -6.94
C ILE A 145 18.38 -5.96 -6.70
N LEU A 146 18.65 -6.80 -7.69
CA LEU A 146 19.63 -7.87 -7.60
C LEU A 146 21.05 -7.34 -7.35
N ALA A 147 21.42 -6.22 -7.98
CA ALA A 147 22.70 -5.56 -7.77
C ALA A 147 22.90 -5.01 -6.34
N ARG A 148 21.83 -4.85 -5.57
CA ARG A 148 21.87 -4.41 -4.16
C ARG A 148 21.89 -5.57 -3.16
N VAL A 149 21.66 -6.79 -3.62
CA VAL A 149 21.70 -7.99 -2.75
C VAL A 149 23.13 -8.28 -2.31
N GLY A 150 23.38 -8.18 -1.02
CA GLY A 150 24.69 -8.42 -0.39
C GLY A 150 24.68 -9.64 0.56
N PRO A 151 25.82 -9.92 1.21
CA PRO A 151 25.92 -11.05 2.16
C PRO A 151 24.98 -10.92 3.37
N ARG A 152 24.64 -9.71 3.77
CA ARG A 152 23.73 -9.42 4.90
C ARG A 152 22.26 -9.35 4.50
N THR A 153 21.95 -9.37 3.21
CA THR A 153 20.55 -9.33 2.75
C THR A 153 19.83 -10.60 3.19
N ARG A 154 18.70 -10.43 3.90
CA ARG A 154 17.81 -11.51 4.36
C ARG A 154 16.42 -11.41 3.78
N MET A 155 16.00 -10.21 3.37
CA MET A 155 14.69 -10.01 2.75
C MET A 155 14.78 -9.05 1.58
N VAL A 156 13.91 -9.29 0.59
CA VAL A 156 13.59 -8.35 -0.48
C VAL A 156 12.09 -8.08 -0.39
N PHE A 157 11.70 -6.79 -0.29
CA PHE A 157 10.30 -6.39 -0.32
C PHE A 157 9.99 -5.72 -1.65
N ILE A 158 8.93 -6.16 -2.29
CA ILE A 158 8.35 -5.49 -3.46
C ILE A 158 6.87 -5.24 -3.22
N ALA A 159 6.35 -4.11 -3.69
CA ALA A 159 4.92 -3.87 -3.78
C ALA A 159 4.49 -4.00 -5.25
N ASN A 160 3.46 -4.80 -5.53
CA ASN A 160 3.00 -5.02 -6.89
C ASN A 160 1.47 -5.13 -6.97
N PRO A 161 0.78 -4.10 -7.47
CA PRO A 161 1.26 -2.78 -7.93
C PRO A 161 1.96 -1.95 -6.87
N ASN A 162 2.95 -1.12 -7.29
CA ASN A 162 3.73 -0.33 -6.36
C ASN A 162 2.96 0.89 -5.84
N ASN A 163 3.19 1.24 -4.60
CA ASN A 163 2.76 2.48 -3.96
C ASN A 163 4.02 3.26 -3.54
N PRO A 164 4.25 4.47 -4.08
CA PRO A 164 3.27 5.42 -4.61
C PRO A 164 3.19 5.52 -6.13
N THR A 165 3.98 4.77 -6.88
CA THR A 165 4.17 5.00 -8.33
C THR A 165 3.02 4.45 -9.18
N GLY A 166 2.32 3.42 -8.70
CA GLY A 166 1.27 2.73 -9.45
C GLY A 166 1.79 1.71 -10.45
N SER A 167 3.10 1.60 -10.61
CA SER A 167 3.74 0.72 -11.59
C SER A 167 3.49 -0.76 -11.28
N LEU A 168 3.58 -1.59 -12.31
CA LEU A 168 3.36 -3.02 -12.25
C LEU A 168 4.58 -3.77 -12.80
N LEU A 169 5.06 -4.75 -12.05
CA LEU A 169 5.98 -5.77 -12.53
C LEU A 169 5.18 -6.92 -13.13
N SER A 170 5.65 -7.47 -14.23
CA SER A 170 5.07 -8.68 -14.82
C SER A 170 5.36 -9.90 -13.93
N GLN A 171 4.58 -10.96 -14.12
CA GLN A 171 4.80 -12.21 -13.42
C GLN A 171 6.17 -12.82 -13.73
N ASP A 172 6.63 -12.71 -14.97
CA ASP A 172 7.95 -13.23 -15.37
C ASP A 172 9.09 -12.46 -14.70
N GLU A 173 8.96 -11.13 -14.54
CA GLU A 173 9.96 -10.34 -13.81
C GLU A 173 10.03 -10.76 -12.33
N ILE A 174 8.89 -11.02 -11.70
CA ILE A 174 8.87 -11.45 -10.29
C ILE A 174 9.42 -12.88 -10.15
N ARG A 175 9.10 -13.76 -11.09
CA ARG A 175 9.68 -15.12 -11.16
C ARG A 175 11.20 -15.06 -11.34
N ALA A 176 11.69 -14.22 -12.26
CA ALA A 176 13.11 -14.02 -12.49
C ALA A 176 13.82 -13.47 -11.26
N LEU A 177 13.20 -12.49 -10.57
CA LEU A 177 13.70 -11.99 -9.28
C LEU A 177 13.83 -13.13 -8.27
N ARG A 178 12.77 -13.92 -8.04
CA ARG A 178 12.83 -15.03 -7.07
C ARG A 178 13.91 -16.05 -7.44
N ALA A 179 13.99 -16.43 -8.69
CA ALA A 179 14.96 -17.42 -9.17
C ALA A 179 16.43 -16.97 -9.00
N SER A 180 16.67 -15.66 -9.05
CA SER A 180 18.00 -15.07 -8.93
C SER A 180 18.41 -14.79 -7.48
N LEU A 181 17.47 -14.77 -6.53
CA LEU A 181 17.76 -14.58 -5.11
C LEU A 181 18.24 -15.88 -4.47
N ARG A 182 19.23 -15.77 -3.56
CA ARG A 182 19.68 -16.91 -2.74
C ARG A 182 18.53 -17.55 -1.96
N SER A 183 18.67 -18.81 -1.63
CA SER A 183 17.65 -19.58 -0.91
C SER A 183 17.43 -19.13 0.55
N ASP A 184 18.39 -18.42 1.14
CA ASP A 184 18.29 -17.86 2.49
C ASP A 184 17.65 -16.47 2.54
N ILE A 185 17.21 -15.92 1.39
CA ILE A 185 16.53 -14.62 1.29
C ILE A 185 15.04 -14.84 1.10
N ILE A 186 14.24 -14.19 1.95
CA ILE A 186 12.78 -14.18 1.81
C ILE A 186 12.38 -13.06 0.84
N LEU A 187 11.60 -13.41 -0.19
CA LEU A 187 10.90 -12.45 -1.04
C LEU A 187 9.50 -12.19 -0.47
N VAL A 188 9.22 -10.94 -0.13
CA VAL A 188 7.90 -10.51 0.33
C VAL A 188 7.23 -9.68 -0.75
N ILE A 189 6.07 -10.14 -1.23
CA ILE A 189 5.27 -9.48 -2.26
C ILE A 189 4.07 -8.84 -1.57
N ASP A 190 4.04 -7.50 -1.49
CA ASP A 190 2.86 -6.75 -1.03
C ASP A 190 1.93 -6.48 -2.22
N ALA A 191 0.88 -7.26 -2.32
CA ALA A 191 -0.12 -7.20 -3.37
C ALA A 191 -1.41 -6.48 -2.90
N ALA A 192 -1.25 -5.40 -2.13
CA ALA A 192 -2.37 -4.65 -1.54
C ALA A 192 -3.33 -4.03 -2.58
N TYR A 193 -2.90 -3.88 -3.82
CA TYR A 193 -3.69 -3.33 -4.92
C TYR A 193 -4.04 -4.35 -6.00
N ALA A 194 -3.80 -5.64 -5.75
CA ALA A 194 -3.96 -6.71 -6.73
C ALA A 194 -5.34 -6.75 -7.38
N GLU A 195 -6.40 -6.50 -6.62
CA GLU A 195 -7.78 -6.55 -7.12
C GLU A 195 -8.10 -5.44 -8.14
N TYR A 196 -7.31 -4.36 -8.19
CA TYR A 196 -7.48 -3.28 -9.17
C TYR A 196 -6.81 -3.54 -10.51
N VAL A 197 -5.95 -4.54 -10.59
CA VAL A 197 -5.22 -4.90 -11.81
C VAL A 197 -6.18 -5.49 -12.84
N THR A 198 -6.06 -5.06 -14.09
CA THR A 198 -6.92 -5.46 -15.21
C THR A 198 -6.21 -6.33 -16.23
N GLU A 199 -4.91 -6.47 -16.13
CA GLU A 199 -4.08 -7.32 -16.98
C GLU A 199 -4.44 -8.78 -16.78
N ALA A 200 -4.71 -9.49 -17.90
CA ALA A 200 -5.22 -10.86 -17.87
C ALA A 200 -4.24 -11.86 -17.24
N ASP A 201 -2.94 -11.59 -17.42
CA ASP A 201 -1.87 -12.49 -16.97
C ASP A 201 -1.35 -12.13 -15.56
N PHE A 202 -2.02 -11.22 -14.86
CA PHE A 202 -1.60 -10.81 -13.53
C PHE A 202 -1.92 -11.87 -12.48
N GLU A 203 -0.89 -12.24 -11.72
CA GLU A 203 -0.97 -13.11 -10.54
C GLU A 203 -0.30 -12.41 -9.35
N PRO A 204 -0.95 -12.33 -8.17
CA PRO A 204 -0.46 -11.51 -7.05
C PRO A 204 0.73 -12.11 -6.28
N GLY A 205 1.22 -13.29 -6.62
CA GLY A 205 2.36 -13.96 -5.97
C GLY A 205 2.02 -15.31 -5.33
N ALA A 206 0.77 -15.77 -5.38
CA ALA A 206 0.38 -17.03 -4.74
C ALA A 206 1.08 -18.26 -5.35
N GLU A 207 1.22 -18.34 -6.68
CA GLU A 207 1.94 -19.41 -7.35
C GLU A 207 3.42 -19.48 -6.91
N LEU A 208 4.05 -18.33 -6.70
CA LEU A 208 5.43 -18.29 -6.21
C LEU A 208 5.53 -18.77 -4.76
N VAL A 209 4.53 -18.46 -3.92
CA VAL A 209 4.47 -19.01 -2.56
C VAL A 209 4.28 -20.50 -2.57
N GLU A 210 3.46 -21.05 -3.50
CA GLU A 210 3.28 -22.51 -3.64
C GLU A 210 4.57 -23.22 -4.00
N SER A 211 5.36 -22.64 -4.89
CA SER A 211 6.56 -23.25 -5.46
C SER A 211 7.86 -22.94 -4.74
N ASN A 212 7.85 -21.99 -3.76
CA ASN A 212 9.07 -21.56 -3.08
C ASN A 212 8.89 -21.46 -1.55
N PRO A 213 9.76 -22.11 -0.77
CA PRO A 213 9.68 -22.10 0.71
C PRO A 213 10.07 -20.75 1.34
N ASN A 214 10.49 -19.78 0.57
CA ASN A 214 11.04 -18.50 0.99
C ASN A 214 10.40 -17.31 0.24
N THR A 215 9.12 -17.45 -0.14
CA THR A 215 8.31 -16.36 -0.72
C THR A 215 7.06 -16.19 0.12
N ALA A 216 6.66 -14.95 0.39
CA ALA A 216 5.44 -14.61 1.12
C ALA A 216 4.65 -13.55 0.34
N MET A 217 3.33 -13.66 0.34
CA MET A 217 2.42 -12.68 -0.29
C MET A 217 1.52 -12.06 0.75
N MET A 218 1.36 -10.73 0.68
CA MET A 218 0.48 -9.95 1.57
C MET A 218 -0.67 -9.33 0.79
N ARG A 219 -1.86 -9.34 1.39
CA ARG A 219 -3.10 -8.76 0.84
C ARG A 219 -3.85 -7.98 1.93
N THR A 220 -4.75 -7.11 1.53
CA THR A 220 -5.51 -6.27 2.48
C THR A 220 -6.97 -6.10 2.07
N PHE A 221 -7.84 -5.97 3.05
CA PHE A 221 -9.23 -5.57 2.84
C PHE A 221 -9.44 -4.05 2.86
N SER A 222 -8.37 -3.28 3.06
CA SER A 222 -8.44 -1.82 3.17
C SER A 222 -8.69 -1.09 1.85
N LYS A 223 -8.52 -1.76 0.69
CA LYS A 223 -8.56 -1.12 -0.63
C LYS A 223 -9.87 -1.42 -1.34
N ILE A 224 -9.88 -2.31 -2.33
CA ILE A 224 -11.06 -2.56 -3.16
C ILE A 224 -12.31 -2.99 -2.37
N HIS A 225 -12.12 -3.65 -1.24
CA HIS A 225 -13.22 -4.11 -0.39
C HIS A 225 -13.86 -3.00 0.45
N GLY A 226 -13.28 -1.79 0.50
CA GLY A 226 -13.82 -0.66 1.26
C GLY A 226 -13.78 -0.81 2.78
N LEU A 227 -12.96 -1.72 3.33
CA LEU A 227 -12.92 -2.05 4.77
C LEU A 227 -11.71 -1.45 5.50
N ALA A 228 -11.20 -0.30 5.05
CA ALA A 228 -10.00 0.32 5.64
C ALA A 228 -10.11 0.55 7.15
N GLY A 229 -11.28 0.96 7.64
CA GLY A 229 -11.55 1.22 9.06
C GLY A 229 -11.59 -0.04 9.94
N LEU A 230 -11.82 -1.23 9.36
CA LEU A 230 -11.89 -2.49 10.13
C LEU A 230 -10.52 -3.10 10.41
N ARG A 231 -9.46 -2.60 9.76
CA ARG A 231 -8.10 -3.09 9.96
C ARG A 231 -7.98 -4.60 9.75
N VAL A 232 -8.27 -5.08 8.55
CA VAL A 232 -8.14 -6.51 8.19
C VAL A 232 -7.19 -6.67 7.01
N GLY A 233 -6.24 -7.58 7.15
CA GLY A 233 -5.34 -8.03 6.10
C GLY A 233 -5.03 -9.50 6.25
N TRP A 234 -4.36 -10.06 5.27
CA TRP A 234 -3.94 -11.45 5.30
C TRP A 234 -2.64 -11.65 4.52
N GLY A 235 -1.96 -12.72 4.85
CA GLY A 235 -0.80 -13.17 4.11
C GLY A 235 -0.94 -14.64 3.73
N TYR A 236 -0.33 -15.02 2.63
CA TYR A 236 -0.16 -16.38 2.19
C TYR A 236 1.32 -16.76 2.28
N PHE A 237 1.59 -17.87 2.96
CA PHE A 237 2.94 -18.22 3.36
C PHE A 237 3.26 -19.69 3.06
N PRO A 238 4.54 -20.05 2.88
CA PRO A 238 4.99 -21.42 3.03
C PRO A 238 4.63 -21.96 4.44
N PRO A 239 4.38 -23.26 4.60
CA PRO A 239 3.92 -23.82 5.88
C PRO A 239 4.81 -23.44 7.07
N ALA A 240 6.13 -23.51 6.91
CA ALA A 240 7.09 -23.18 7.98
C ALA A 240 7.01 -21.69 8.37
N ILE A 241 6.82 -20.78 7.41
CA ILE A 241 6.69 -19.34 7.72
C ILE A 241 5.31 -19.08 8.37
N ALA A 242 4.23 -19.68 7.85
CA ALA A 242 2.89 -19.56 8.44
C ALA A 242 2.89 -19.97 9.92
N GLU A 243 3.55 -21.08 10.26
CA GLU A 243 3.67 -21.56 11.64
C GLU A 243 4.37 -20.53 12.54
N ILE A 244 5.50 -19.97 12.08
CA ILE A 244 6.25 -18.96 12.85
C ILE A 244 5.42 -17.70 13.05
N ILE A 245 4.76 -17.17 12.00
CA ILE A 245 3.91 -15.98 12.12
C ILE A 245 2.74 -16.24 13.09
N ASN A 246 2.12 -17.43 13.05
CA ASN A 246 1.06 -17.81 13.98
C ASN A 246 1.51 -17.88 15.45
N ARG A 247 2.78 -18.21 15.72
CA ARG A 247 3.34 -18.17 17.09
C ARG A 247 3.54 -16.76 17.61
N MET A 248 3.75 -15.78 16.71
CA MET A 248 4.12 -14.41 17.06
C MET A 248 2.93 -13.45 17.09
N ARG A 249 1.91 -13.69 16.26
CA ARG A 249 0.74 -12.80 16.23
C ARG A 249 0.00 -12.83 17.57
N HIS A 250 -0.59 -11.71 17.94
CA HIS A 250 -1.45 -11.67 19.09
C HIS A 250 -2.71 -12.55 18.88
N PRO A 251 -3.14 -13.32 19.87
CA PRO A 251 -4.42 -14.01 19.81
C PRO A 251 -5.54 -12.98 19.64
N ASN A 252 -6.58 -13.33 18.86
CA ASN A 252 -7.74 -12.45 18.65
C ASN A 252 -7.40 -11.08 18.00
N ASN A 253 -6.31 -11.00 17.22
CA ASN A 253 -5.82 -9.78 16.60
C ASN A 253 -6.75 -9.17 15.53
N VAL A 254 -7.70 -9.94 15.00
CA VAL A 254 -8.75 -9.47 14.09
C VAL A 254 -10.10 -9.46 14.81
N SER A 255 -10.81 -8.35 14.78
CA SER A 255 -12.09 -8.22 15.46
C SER A 255 -13.19 -9.12 14.86
N THR A 256 -14.19 -9.50 15.64
CA THR A 256 -15.36 -10.28 15.17
C THR A 256 -16.01 -9.61 13.96
N VAL A 257 -16.24 -8.31 14.02
CA VAL A 257 -16.81 -7.53 12.90
C VAL A 257 -15.90 -7.56 11.68
N GLY A 258 -14.58 -7.43 11.87
CA GLY A 258 -13.59 -7.53 10.81
C GLY A 258 -13.59 -8.89 10.12
N ILE A 259 -13.63 -9.98 10.89
CA ILE A 259 -13.65 -11.36 10.36
C ILE A 259 -14.86 -11.58 9.45
N VAL A 260 -16.06 -11.29 9.94
CA VAL A 260 -17.29 -11.59 9.16
C VAL A 260 -17.47 -10.65 7.96
N ALA A 261 -17.11 -9.37 8.12
CA ALA A 261 -17.19 -8.41 7.02
C ALA A 261 -16.21 -8.76 5.90
N ALA A 262 -14.96 -9.10 6.25
CA ALA A 262 -13.95 -9.48 5.26
C ALA A 262 -14.30 -10.82 4.58
N ALA A 263 -14.84 -11.79 5.32
CA ALA A 263 -15.31 -13.05 4.75
C ALA A 263 -16.46 -12.85 3.75
N ALA A 264 -17.43 -11.98 4.07
CA ALA A 264 -18.49 -11.63 3.14
C ALA A 264 -17.99 -10.83 1.94
N ALA A 265 -17.09 -9.85 2.17
CA ALA A 265 -16.55 -9.01 1.10
C ALA A 265 -15.74 -9.79 0.07
N ILE A 266 -14.90 -10.75 0.49
CA ILE A 266 -14.09 -11.54 -0.46
C ILE A 266 -14.95 -12.54 -1.27
N ALA A 267 -16.06 -12.98 -0.70
CA ALA A 267 -17.02 -13.85 -1.38
C ALA A 267 -17.87 -13.09 -2.42
N ASP A 268 -18.04 -11.79 -2.27
CA ASP A 268 -18.83 -10.93 -3.18
C ASP A 268 -18.02 -10.56 -4.43
N ARG A 269 -17.83 -11.55 -5.30
CA ARG A 269 -17.04 -11.40 -6.55
C ARG A 269 -17.66 -10.39 -7.50
N ALA A 270 -18.98 -10.22 -7.47
CA ALA A 270 -19.70 -9.28 -8.32
C ALA A 270 -19.37 -7.83 -7.92
N HIS A 271 -19.40 -7.52 -6.62
CA HIS A 271 -19.01 -6.21 -6.08
C HIS A 271 -17.54 -5.88 -6.40
N ILE A 272 -16.63 -6.83 -6.19
CA ILE A 272 -15.20 -6.65 -6.52
C ILE A 272 -15.02 -6.36 -8.01
N ALA A 273 -15.70 -7.10 -8.89
CA ALA A 273 -15.60 -6.90 -10.34
C ALA A 273 -16.13 -5.52 -10.77
N SER A 274 -17.26 -5.08 -10.20
CA SER A 274 -17.82 -3.73 -10.44
C SER A 274 -16.86 -2.64 -9.97
N ALA A 275 -16.37 -2.73 -8.74
CA ALA A 275 -15.42 -1.76 -8.18
C ALA A 275 -14.11 -1.68 -8.99
N ARG A 276 -13.60 -2.82 -9.48
CA ARG A 276 -12.43 -2.86 -10.39
C ARG A 276 -12.72 -2.12 -11.70
N ALA A 277 -13.84 -2.42 -12.35
CA ALA A 277 -14.21 -1.82 -13.64
C ALA A 277 -14.43 -0.31 -13.49
N GLU A 278 -15.14 0.13 -12.46
CA GLU A 278 -15.37 1.53 -12.14
C GLU A 278 -14.07 2.29 -11.89
N ASN A 279 -13.17 1.71 -11.07
CA ASN A 279 -11.87 2.31 -10.80
C ASN A 279 -11.02 2.43 -12.08
N ALA A 280 -10.99 1.40 -12.92
CA ALA A 280 -10.25 1.41 -14.17
C ALA A 280 -10.78 2.49 -15.13
N ALA A 281 -12.09 2.59 -15.29
CA ALA A 281 -12.74 3.60 -16.12
C ALA A 281 -12.47 5.02 -15.58
N LEU A 282 -12.59 5.21 -14.26
CA LEU A 282 -12.36 6.49 -13.60
C LEU A 282 -10.89 6.91 -13.72
N ARG A 283 -9.95 5.99 -13.49
CA ARG A 283 -8.51 6.22 -13.63
C ARG A 283 -8.14 6.65 -15.05
N SER A 284 -8.65 5.94 -16.04
CA SER A 284 -8.41 6.26 -17.46
C SER A 284 -8.94 7.66 -17.82
N TRP A 285 -10.20 7.93 -17.45
CA TRP A 285 -10.79 9.25 -17.68
C TRP A 285 -10.00 10.36 -16.98
N PHE A 286 -9.73 10.22 -15.68
CA PHE A 286 -9.04 11.24 -14.89
C PHE A 286 -7.65 11.52 -15.45
N SER A 287 -6.89 10.49 -15.80
CA SER A 287 -5.60 10.63 -16.44
C SER A 287 -5.70 11.35 -17.80
N GLY A 288 -6.76 11.08 -18.57
CA GLY A 288 -7.06 11.80 -19.81
C GLY A 288 -7.32 13.29 -19.59
N GLU A 289 -8.15 13.63 -18.60
CA GLU A 289 -8.43 15.04 -18.25
C GLU A 289 -7.18 15.79 -17.76
N LEU A 290 -6.36 15.13 -16.94
CA LEU A 290 -5.09 15.71 -16.49
C LEU A 290 -4.14 16.02 -17.66
N ARG A 291 -4.06 15.14 -18.66
CA ARG A 291 -3.25 15.39 -19.87
C ARG A 291 -3.77 16.58 -20.69
N LYS A 292 -5.08 16.79 -20.77
CA LYS A 292 -5.68 17.95 -21.47
C LYS A 292 -5.29 19.28 -20.82
N VAL A 293 -4.99 19.29 -19.51
CA VAL A 293 -4.52 20.48 -18.78
C VAL A 293 -2.99 20.54 -18.67
N GLY A 294 -2.28 19.75 -19.49
CA GLY A 294 -0.82 19.79 -19.59
C GLY A 294 -0.06 19.04 -18.48
N LEU A 295 -0.74 18.20 -17.70
CA LEU A 295 -0.10 17.38 -16.69
C LEU A 295 0.22 15.98 -17.24
N ALA A 296 1.27 15.34 -16.68
CA ALA A 296 1.73 14.01 -17.08
C ALA A 296 1.53 13.01 -15.95
N PRO A 297 0.32 12.42 -15.80
CA PRO A 297 0.10 11.37 -14.81
C PRO A 297 0.92 10.13 -15.19
N GLN A 298 1.55 9.52 -14.17
CA GLN A 298 2.20 8.23 -14.32
C GLN A 298 1.13 7.15 -14.56
N GLU A 299 1.50 6.12 -15.32
CA GLU A 299 0.67 4.94 -15.46
C GLU A 299 0.48 4.25 -14.11
N SER A 300 -0.75 3.87 -13.80
CA SER A 300 -1.08 3.30 -12.50
C SER A 300 -2.04 2.12 -12.64
N HIS A 301 -1.77 1.08 -11.81
CA HIS A 301 -2.61 -0.11 -11.67
C HIS A 301 -3.32 -0.15 -10.30
N GLY A 302 -3.24 0.95 -9.53
CA GLY A 302 -3.93 1.10 -8.24
C GLY A 302 -5.19 1.97 -8.31
N ASN A 303 -5.66 2.43 -7.15
CA ASN A 303 -6.75 3.39 -7.01
C ASN A 303 -6.22 4.83 -6.79
N PHE A 304 -5.13 5.18 -7.41
CA PHE A 304 -4.49 6.49 -7.33
C PHE A 304 -3.69 6.80 -8.60
N VAL A 305 -3.29 8.04 -8.73
CA VAL A 305 -2.40 8.53 -9.80
C VAL A 305 -1.28 9.33 -9.17
N LEU A 306 -0.04 9.15 -9.65
CA LEU A 306 1.11 9.96 -9.29
C LEU A 306 1.33 11.04 -10.36
N LEU A 307 1.49 12.29 -9.92
CA LEU A 307 1.87 13.43 -10.76
C LEU A 307 3.27 13.90 -10.36
N SER A 308 4.14 14.10 -11.34
CA SER A 308 5.42 14.78 -11.16
C SER A 308 5.35 16.20 -11.73
N PHE A 309 6.01 17.13 -11.07
CA PHE A 309 6.09 18.54 -11.42
C PHE A 309 7.54 18.95 -11.66
N PRO A 310 7.79 20.10 -12.31
CA PRO A 310 9.15 20.55 -12.63
C PRO A 310 10.06 20.72 -11.40
N SER A 311 9.50 21.10 -10.25
CA SER A 311 10.26 21.30 -9.01
C SER A 311 9.44 20.95 -7.77
N ALA A 312 10.10 20.83 -6.62
CA ALA A 312 9.47 20.67 -5.31
C ALA A 312 8.59 21.87 -4.96
N GLU A 313 9.03 23.08 -5.31
CA GLU A 313 8.28 24.32 -5.07
C GLU A 313 6.98 24.34 -5.87
N ASP A 314 7.00 23.88 -7.15
CA ASP A 314 5.79 23.79 -7.97
C ASP A 314 4.81 22.77 -7.41
N ALA A 315 5.29 21.61 -6.95
CA ALA A 315 4.47 20.62 -6.30
C ALA A 315 3.84 21.15 -4.99
N ALA A 316 4.63 21.83 -4.15
CA ALA A 316 4.16 22.44 -2.91
C ALA A 316 3.12 23.55 -3.17
N ALA A 317 3.34 24.41 -4.17
CA ALA A 317 2.41 25.46 -4.54
C ALA A 317 1.08 24.89 -5.04
N ARG A 318 1.11 23.83 -5.86
CA ARG A 318 -0.10 23.13 -6.33
C ARG A 318 -0.83 22.42 -5.20
N ASN A 319 -0.10 21.80 -4.27
CA ASN A 319 -0.69 21.20 -3.08
C ASN A 319 -1.41 22.27 -2.23
N ALA A 320 -0.76 23.39 -1.96
CA ALA A 320 -1.36 24.53 -1.24
C ALA A 320 -2.61 25.07 -1.96
N PHE A 321 -2.57 25.17 -3.28
CA PHE A 321 -3.71 25.64 -4.11
C PHE A 321 -4.91 24.68 -4.05
N LEU A 322 -4.67 23.36 -4.07
CA LEU A 322 -5.71 22.34 -3.90
C LEU A 322 -6.30 22.42 -2.48
N ARG A 323 -5.45 22.51 -1.45
CA ARG A 323 -5.88 22.62 -0.05
C ARG A 323 -6.74 23.87 0.21
N ALA A 324 -6.38 25.01 -0.39
CA ALA A 324 -7.18 26.22 -0.32
C ALA A 324 -8.56 26.08 -0.94
N ARG A 325 -8.81 24.99 -1.71
CA ARG A 325 -10.09 24.61 -2.31
C ARG A 325 -10.78 23.42 -1.65
N GLY A 326 -10.29 23.01 -0.47
CA GLY A 326 -10.84 21.89 0.28
C GLY A 326 -10.41 20.50 -0.24
N ILE A 327 -9.34 20.41 -1.02
CA ILE A 327 -8.86 19.16 -1.60
C ILE A 327 -7.53 18.76 -0.93
N ALA A 328 -7.51 17.64 -0.21
CA ALA A 328 -6.32 17.06 0.39
C ALA A 328 -5.79 15.91 -0.49
N VAL A 329 -4.59 16.08 -1.04
CA VAL A 329 -3.83 15.06 -1.76
C VAL A 329 -2.57 14.69 -0.99
N ARG A 330 -1.87 13.64 -1.39
CA ARG A 330 -0.66 13.18 -0.70
C ARG A 330 0.59 13.79 -1.33
N ALA A 331 1.30 14.61 -0.59
CA ALA A 331 2.66 15.01 -0.90
C ALA A 331 3.63 13.84 -0.63
N MET A 332 4.68 13.73 -1.44
CA MET A 332 5.48 12.51 -1.52
C MET A 332 6.89 12.65 -0.94
N GLU A 333 7.15 13.63 -0.07
CA GLU A 333 8.46 13.89 0.53
C GLU A 333 9.01 12.67 1.29
N ALA A 334 8.14 11.94 2.02
CA ALA A 334 8.53 10.73 2.76
C ALA A 334 9.07 9.61 1.86
N TYR A 335 8.79 9.67 0.55
CA TYR A 335 9.30 8.74 -0.45
C TYR A 335 10.55 9.25 -1.16
N GLY A 336 11.02 10.48 -0.86
CA GLY A 336 12.09 11.14 -1.61
C GLY A 336 11.62 11.79 -2.92
N LEU A 337 10.33 11.90 -3.14
CA LEU A 337 9.67 12.44 -4.33
C LEU A 337 9.09 13.84 -4.04
N GLN A 338 9.95 14.79 -3.68
CA GLN A 338 9.54 16.14 -3.25
C GLN A 338 8.73 16.90 -4.32
N ASN A 339 8.99 16.58 -5.59
CA ASN A 339 8.29 17.19 -6.73
C ASN A 339 7.06 16.43 -7.19
N CYS A 340 6.52 15.52 -6.36
CA CYS A 340 5.38 14.69 -6.74
C CYS A 340 4.20 14.84 -5.78
N LEU A 341 2.98 14.68 -6.34
CA LEU A 341 1.74 14.53 -5.60
C LEU A 341 1.05 13.23 -6.02
N ARG A 342 0.59 12.45 -5.05
CA ARG A 342 -0.25 11.28 -5.30
C ARG A 342 -1.70 11.63 -5.00
N ILE A 343 -2.59 11.37 -5.95
CA ILE A 343 -4.01 11.65 -5.87
C ILE A 343 -4.77 10.32 -5.84
N THR A 344 -5.45 10.04 -4.75
CA THR A 344 -6.38 8.91 -4.65
C THR A 344 -7.58 9.14 -5.56
N LEU A 345 -8.09 8.09 -6.18
CA LEU A 345 -9.33 8.17 -6.97
C LEU A 345 -10.52 8.20 -6.01
N GLY A 346 -11.19 9.33 -5.94
CA GLY A 346 -12.46 9.55 -5.26
C GLY A 346 -13.67 9.18 -6.12
N SER A 347 -14.83 9.75 -5.82
CA SER A 347 -15.98 9.66 -6.71
C SER A 347 -15.74 10.45 -8.01
N ARG A 348 -16.55 10.19 -9.02
CA ARG A 348 -16.48 10.93 -10.30
C ARG A 348 -16.60 12.44 -10.10
N ASP A 349 -17.50 12.87 -9.23
CA ASP A 349 -17.73 14.29 -8.92
C ASP A 349 -16.52 14.91 -8.21
N GLU A 350 -15.93 14.22 -7.25
CA GLU A 350 -14.70 14.66 -6.57
C GLU A 350 -13.53 14.79 -7.54
N MET A 351 -13.37 13.83 -8.44
CA MET A 351 -12.32 13.90 -9.46
C MET A 351 -12.55 15.03 -10.46
N GLN A 352 -13.82 15.35 -10.78
CA GLN A 352 -14.15 16.52 -11.61
C GLN A 352 -13.76 17.84 -10.91
N VAL A 353 -13.97 17.93 -9.59
CA VAL A 353 -13.53 19.11 -8.81
C VAL A 353 -12.01 19.25 -8.86
N VAL A 354 -11.26 18.15 -8.77
CA VAL A 354 -9.78 18.17 -8.92
C VAL A 354 -9.37 18.64 -10.31
N VAL A 355 -10.00 18.13 -11.38
CA VAL A 355 -9.74 18.58 -12.76
C VAL A 355 -9.98 20.08 -12.90
N ASN A 356 -11.13 20.57 -12.43
CA ASN A 356 -11.47 21.99 -12.48
C ASN A 356 -10.45 22.85 -11.71
N ALA A 357 -9.94 22.36 -10.57
CA ALA A 357 -8.93 23.05 -9.81
C ALA A 357 -7.62 23.15 -10.62
N PHE A 358 -7.17 22.09 -11.28
CA PHE A 358 -5.98 22.13 -12.14
C PHE A 358 -6.17 23.01 -13.40
N GLN A 359 -7.37 23.04 -13.97
CA GLN A 359 -7.71 23.98 -15.07
C GLN A 359 -7.62 25.44 -14.64
N ALA A 360 -8.02 25.74 -13.41
CA ALA A 360 -7.95 27.07 -12.83
C ALA A 360 -6.56 27.44 -12.28
N TRP A 361 -5.55 26.54 -12.40
CA TRP A 361 -4.19 26.84 -12.00
C TRP A 361 -3.61 27.96 -12.89
N PRO A 362 -3.04 29.05 -12.34
CA PRO A 362 -2.48 30.11 -13.14
C PRO A 362 -1.36 29.59 -14.04
N SER A 363 -1.52 29.67 -15.34
CA SER A 363 -0.41 29.43 -16.27
C SER A 363 0.72 30.40 -15.94
N PRO A 364 2.00 29.96 -15.94
CA PRO A 364 3.11 30.89 -15.80
C PRO A 364 2.96 31.95 -16.89
N ALA A 365 3.01 33.23 -16.49
CA ALA A 365 2.92 34.32 -17.44
C ALA A 365 4.01 34.11 -18.51
N LYS A 366 3.63 34.10 -19.78
CA LYS A 366 4.61 34.09 -20.89
C LYS A 366 5.61 35.20 -20.60
N PRO A 367 6.93 34.95 -20.71
CA PRO A 367 7.92 36.00 -20.59
C PRO A 367 7.50 37.11 -21.57
N LYS A 368 7.37 38.33 -21.06
CA LYS A 368 7.16 39.48 -21.94
C LYS A 368 8.34 39.46 -22.92
N GLU A 369 8.04 39.30 -24.20
CA GLU A 369 9.04 39.53 -25.26
C GLU A 369 9.68 40.89 -24.99
N ALA A 370 10.98 40.91 -24.80
CA ALA A 370 11.71 42.14 -24.65
C ALA A 370 11.52 42.90 -25.98
N VAL A 371 10.75 43.97 -25.92
CA VAL A 371 10.64 44.92 -27.01
C VAL A 371 12.06 45.54 -27.19
N THR A 372 12.81 45.00 -28.13
CA THR A 372 14.06 45.64 -28.58
C THR A 372 13.66 46.89 -29.36
N SER A 373 13.84 48.02 -28.71
CA SER A 373 13.83 49.37 -29.32
C SER A 373 15.16 49.63 -30.06
#